data_4482b3f5486958392e31522f4de5b0cd
#
_entry.id   4482b3f5486958392e31522f4de5b0cd
#
_cell.length_a   1.000
_cell.length_b   1.000
_cell.length_c   1.000
_cell.angle_alpha   90.00
_cell.angle_beta   90.00
_cell.angle_gamma   90.00
#
_symmetry.space_group_name_H-M   'P 1'
#
loop_
_entity.id
_entity.type
_entity.pdbx_description
1 polymer ?
#
loop_
_entity_poly.entity_id
_entity_poly.type
_entity_poly.pdbx_seq_one_letter_code
_entity_poly.pdbx_strand_id
1 'polypeptide(L)'
;MIRRLLIFCLLFVCCAMTNAQKADVVVLLDSTSVKVKSLSYYSCEHHQKFMLMNSNNADLANIVIGMDNDTELSRFEYVMTDVLGNVLRKVKKSELQRFEYSRDLATDFYRLIAEVIPPSYPVIITGTEKIIRNANVLSYPSFWPQKQYGMKVSKAVYQIEWPENEVNIRYKPMNMSAEPVVEQVGRNKILRFTLNGIAPLTRVPYAPSLDEQAPYVFFSPEKFSYYGTMGSMSSWSSFGSWNYGLVEDRQLLPESHLEKVREVIADCHTEREKIAKLYEYMGRNTRYVSLQLGIGGYQPATAVSVAVTGLGDCKGLSNYMHTLLKDIGIDSRLVAIGTEDSRLIPDFANVNQLNHMVLAALLEQGKDTVWLECTNSKLSPGYIHEGISGHDALLLSSDGCHIVRLPEYADSLNLRHADVRIAIRRDASADVSIDEVFNNHRYSEKFHLLKEKEQEQRTTISSWYKLPNTSFGSISVKDSSKPFDTAQLKTHLDGVCAKYANLTGRRLFVPINPSHKGFSPVVIADTLASQRLQMKIRHGYRNEDEILIEIPEGCSVESIPANIDIVEEFGAFRQHVALEDGHLRVSLVLDIHSGTYAPEARQRLLEMQRNVQKAYNSRVVLVKG
;
A
#
# COMPACT_ATOMS: atom_id res chain seq x y z
N MET A 1 59.03 6.03 -22.29
CA MET A 1 57.99 7.00 -21.82
C MET A 1 56.58 6.56 -22.17
N ILE A 2 56.32 6.05 -23.33
CA ILE A 2 54.97 5.58 -23.80
C ILE A 2 54.40 4.41 -23.00
N ARG A 3 55.22 3.43 -22.55
CA ARG A 3 54.76 2.30 -21.73
C ARG A 3 54.30 2.69 -20.29
N ARG A 4 54.81 3.78 -19.73
CA ARG A 4 54.36 4.29 -18.42
C ARG A 4 53.05 5.07 -18.50
N LEU A 5 52.78 5.70 -19.66
CA LEU A 5 51.51 6.41 -19.90
C LEU A 5 50.34 5.45 -20.10
N LEU A 6 50.55 4.29 -20.76
CA LEU A 6 49.54 3.24 -20.94
C LEU A 6 49.16 2.56 -19.62
N ILE A 7 50.08 2.35 -18.70
CA ILE A 7 49.82 1.77 -17.37
C ILE A 7 49.05 2.76 -16.50
N PHE A 8 49.31 4.08 -16.61
CA PHE A 8 48.58 5.10 -15.89
C PHE A 8 47.14 5.27 -16.42
N CYS A 9 46.91 5.17 -17.71
CA CYS A 9 45.56 5.18 -18.30
C CYS A 9 44.76 3.91 -17.94
N LEU A 10 45.41 2.73 -17.86
CA LEU A 10 44.75 1.49 -17.41
C LEU A 10 44.41 1.54 -15.90
N LEU A 11 45.28 2.13 -15.07
CA LEU A 11 44.99 2.31 -13.63
C LEU A 11 43.89 3.35 -13.39
N PHE A 12 43.80 4.42 -14.19
CA PHE A 12 42.70 5.38 -14.08
C PHE A 12 41.36 4.82 -14.56
N VAL A 13 41.36 3.95 -15.59
CA VAL A 13 40.15 3.23 -16.03
C VAL A 13 39.73 2.20 -15.00
N CYS A 14 40.67 1.52 -14.32
CA CYS A 14 40.33 0.60 -13.21
C CYS A 14 39.82 1.33 -11.95
N CYS A 15 40.32 2.53 -11.61
CA CYS A 15 39.82 3.31 -10.48
C CYS A 15 38.47 3.98 -10.75
N ALA A 16 38.11 4.22 -12.02
CA ALA A 16 36.78 4.72 -12.39
C ALA A 16 35.69 3.64 -12.38
N MET A 17 36.05 2.35 -12.27
CA MET A 17 35.11 1.22 -12.21
C MET A 17 34.69 0.80 -10.79
N THR A 18 35.16 1.44 -9.72
CA THR A 18 34.93 1.00 -8.34
C THR A 18 33.65 1.49 -7.70
N ASN A 19 32.79 2.25 -8.42
CA ASN A 19 31.46 2.67 -7.94
C ASN A 19 30.33 2.43 -8.95
N ALA A 20 30.50 1.51 -9.90
CA ALA A 20 29.37 1.08 -10.73
C ALA A 20 28.40 0.28 -9.83
N GLN A 21 27.26 0.83 -9.53
CA GLN A 21 26.17 0.18 -8.82
C GLN A 21 25.91 -1.20 -9.46
N LYS A 22 26.10 -2.29 -8.72
CA LYS A 22 25.98 -3.65 -9.23
C LYS A 22 24.52 -3.90 -9.60
N ALA A 23 24.26 -4.06 -10.89
CA ALA A 23 22.93 -4.39 -11.39
C ALA A 23 22.68 -5.90 -11.24
N ASP A 24 21.53 -6.26 -10.67
CA ASP A 24 21.05 -7.65 -10.64
C ASP A 24 20.40 -8.04 -11.96
N VAL A 25 19.85 -7.06 -12.68
CA VAL A 25 19.18 -7.22 -13.98
C VAL A 25 19.69 -6.13 -14.93
N VAL A 26 20.04 -6.54 -16.15
CA VAL A 26 20.44 -5.63 -17.23
C VAL A 26 19.47 -5.76 -18.39
N VAL A 27 18.58 -4.79 -18.55
CA VAL A 27 17.73 -4.68 -19.75
C VAL A 27 18.59 -4.15 -20.90
N LEU A 28 18.85 -4.99 -21.86
CA LEU A 28 19.63 -4.67 -23.05
C LEU A 28 18.78 -3.89 -24.05
N LEU A 29 17.52 -4.30 -24.20
CA LEU A 29 16.50 -3.64 -25.01
C LEU A 29 15.11 -3.90 -24.44
N ASP A 30 14.33 -2.84 -24.28
CA ASP A 30 12.88 -2.86 -24.08
C ASP A 30 12.26 -2.02 -25.19
N SER A 31 11.44 -2.61 -26.03
CA SER A 31 10.84 -1.94 -27.18
C SER A 31 9.35 -2.25 -27.26
N THR A 32 8.53 -1.22 -27.10
CA THR A 32 7.07 -1.31 -27.22
C THR A 32 6.59 -0.52 -28.43
N SER A 33 5.79 -1.15 -29.29
CA SER A 33 5.16 -0.51 -30.44
C SER A 33 3.65 -0.68 -30.38
N VAL A 34 2.93 0.41 -30.21
CA VAL A 34 1.46 0.47 -30.15
C VAL A 34 0.94 1.06 -31.46
N LYS A 35 0.01 0.36 -32.12
CA LYS A 35 -0.68 0.84 -33.32
C LYS A 35 -2.16 0.94 -33.04
N VAL A 36 -2.67 2.15 -32.92
CA VAL A 36 -4.08 2.45 -32.70
C VAL A 36 -4.74 2.63 -34.07
N LYS A 37 -5.89 1.98 -34.27
CA LYS A 37 -6.67 2.12 -35.52
C LYS A 37 -7.97 2.89 -35.33
N SER A 38 -8.56 2.80 -34.13
CA SER A 38 -9.82 3.47 -33.78
C SER A 38 -9.93 3.63 -32.27
N LEU A 39 -11.02 4.22 -31.76
CA LEU A 39 -11.31 4.33 -30.33
C LEU A 39 -11.48 2.97 -29.63
N SER A 40 -11.71 1.90 -30.39
CA SER A 40 -11.96 0.55 -29.83
C SER A 40 -10.89 -0.48 -30.22
N TYR A 41 -9.86 -0.08 -30.96
CA TYR A 41 -8.87 -1.03 -31.46
C TYR A 41 -7.44 -0.52 -31.38
N TYR A 42 -6.57 -1.32 -30.77
CA TYR A 42 -5.11 -1.20 -30.93
C TYR A 42 -4.41 -2.57 -30.95
N SER A 43 -3.21 -2.59 -31.50
CA SER A 43 -2.27 -3.70 -31.29
C SER A 43 -1.03 -3.17 -30.58
N CYS A 44 -0.50 -3.95 -29.65
CA CYS A 44 0.74 -3.67 -28.92
C CYS A 44 1.72 -4.81 -29.16
N GLU A 45 2.88 -4.52 -29.73
CA GLU A 45 3.99 -5.45 -29.85
C GLU A 45 5.09 -5.03 -28.90
N HIS A 46 5.43 -5.93 -27.96
CA HIS A 46 6.49 -5.73 -26.98
C HIS A 46 7.63 -6.69 -27.26
N HIS A 47 8.82 -6.17 -27.43
CA HIS A 47 10.06 -6.92 -27.60
C HIS A 47 11.03 -6.56 -26.50
N GLN A 48 11.45 -7.54 -25.72
CA GLN A 48 12.37 -7.36 -24.61
C GLN A 48 13.58 -8.29 -24.73
N LYS A 49 14.75 -7.78 -24.34
CA LYS A 49 15.96 -8.56 -24.17
C LYS A 49 16.66 -8.12 -22.90
N PHE A 50 16.80 -9.02 -21.95
CA PHE A 50 17.43 -8.70 -20.66
C PHE A 50 18.29 -9.85 -20.15
N MET A 51 19.24 -9.51 -19.27
CA MET A 51 20.16 -10.44 -18.64
C MET A 51 19.86 -10.50 -17.14
N LEU A 52 19.66 -11.69 -16.62
CA LEU A 52 19.61 -11.97 -15.18
C LEU A 52 21.03 -12.36 -14.71
N MET A 53 21.58 -11.56 -13.81
CA MET A 53 22.96 -11.70 -13.35
C MET A 53 23.12 -12.77 -12.27
N ASN A 54 22.06 -13.00 -11.50
CA ASN A 54 22.02 -13.90 -10.34
C ASN A 54 20.60 -14.38 -10.06
N SER A 55 20.42 -15.20 -9.02
CA SER A 55 19.13 -15.78 -8.65
C SER A 55 18.19 -14.82 -7.87
N ASN A 56 18.64 -13.64 -7.47
CA ASN A 56 17.82 -12.71 -6.66
C ASN A 56 16.51 -12.27 -7.36
N ASN A 57 16.53 -12.28 -8.70
CA ASN A 57 15.39 -11.91 -9.54
C ASN A 57 15.03 -13.04 -10.52
N ALA A 58 15.14 -14.30 -10.09
CA ALA A 58 14.85 -15.47 -10.93
C ALA A 58 13.39 -15.50 -11.41
N ASP A 59 12.48 -14.93 -10.65
CA ASP A 59 11.07 -14.77 -10.96
C ASP A 59 10.80 -13.96 -12.23
N LEU A 60 11.71 -13.07 -12.65
CA LEU A 60 11.62 -12.37 -13.93
C LEU A 60 11.80 -13.29 -15.16
N ALA A 61 12.29 -14.50 -14.96
CA ALA A 61 12.30 -15.49 -16.02
C ALA A 61 10.90 -16.05 -16.32
N ASN A 62 9.97 -15.94 -15.37
CA ASN A 62 8.61 -16.37 -15.56
C ASN A 62 7.89 -15.50 -16.59
N ILE A 63 7.03 -16.11 -17.36
CA ILE A 63 6.18 -15.42 -18.32
C ILE A 63 4.85 -15.17 -17.65
N VAL A 64 4.44 -13.89 -17.61
CA VAL A 64 3.13 -13.47 -17.05
C VAL A 64 2.53 -12.44 -18.00
N ILE A 65 1.50 -12.83 -18.75
CA ILE A 65 0.82 -11.96 -19.71
C ILE A 65 -0.60 -11.72 -19.20
N GLY A 66 -0.94 -10.46 -18.93
CA GLY A 66 -2.30 -10.06 -18.54
C GLY A 66 -3.22 -10.03 -19.77
N MET A 67 -4.38 -10.67 -19.66
CA MET A 67 -5.38 -10.81 -20.72
C MET A 67 -6.77 -10.54 -20.16
N ASP A 68 -7.69 -10.21 -21.05
CA ASP A 68 -9.13 -10.19 -20.79
C ASP A 68 -9.90 -10.68 -22.04
N ASN A 69 -11.23 -10.69 -21.97
CA ASN A 69 -12.06 -11.18 -23.08
C ASN A 69 -11.99 -10.32 -24.35
N ASP A 70 -11.51 -9.07 -24.25
CA ASP A 70 -11.35 -8.15 -25.39
C ASP A 70 -9.93 -8.21 -26.00
N THR A 71 -9.06 -9.07 -25.48
CA THR A 71 -7.66 -9.19 -25.88
C THR A 71 -7.32 -10.54 -26.49
N GLU A 72 -6.44 -10.51 -27.48
CA GLU A 72 -5.88 -11.69 -28.15
C GLU A 72 -4.35 -11.64 -28.14
N LEU A 73 -3.70 -12.73 -27.72
CA LEU A 73 -2.26 -12.94 -27.90
C LEU A 73 -2.01 -13.46 -29.31
N SER A 74 -1.70 -12.59 -30.25
CA SER A 74 -1.52 -12.94 -31.68
C SER A 74 -0.13 -13.49 -32.03
N ARG A 75 0.92 -13.03 -31.30
CA ARG A 75 2.30 -13.51 -31.42
C ARG A 75 2.91 -13.74 -30.05
N PHE A 76 3.69 -14.80 -29.95
CA PHE A 76 4.45 -15.10 -28.75
C PHE A 76 5.72 -15.85 -29.08
N GLU A 77 6.86 -15.34 -28.62
CA GLU A 77 8.19 -15.96 -28.75
C GLU A 77 8.94 -15.73 -27.44
N TYR A 78 9.58 -16.78 -26.92
CA TYR A 78 10.41 -16.67 -25.71
C TYR A 78 11.58 -17.64 -25.81
N VAL A 79 12.80 -17.09 -25.65
CA VAL A 79 14.05 -17.86 -25.71
C VAL A 79 14.95 -17.42 -24.55
N MET A 80 15.45 -18.38 -23.80
CA MET A 80 16.51 -18.20 -22.82
C MET A 80 17.81 -18.79 -23.37
N THR A 81 18.90 -18.05 -23.28
CA THR A 81 20.25 -18.46 -23.69
C THR A 81 21.25 -18.23 -22.57
N ASP A 82 22.38 -18.90 -22.63
CA ASP A 82 23.57 -18.49 -21.89
C ASP A 82 24.20 -17.23 -22.54
N VAL A 83 25.27 -16.73 -21.94
CA VAL A 83 26.02 -15.55 -22.45
C VAL A 83 26.76 -15.79 -23.75
N LEU A 84 26.98 -17.06 -24.13
CA LEU A 84 27.60 -17.47 -25.38
C LEU A 84 26.57 -17.61 -26.49
N GLY A 85 25.26 -17.49 -26.18
CA GLY A 85 24.17 -17.63 -27.14
C GLY A 85 23.64 -19.06 -27.30
N ASN A 86 24.11 -20.03 -26.52
CA ASN A 86 23.54 -21.37 -26.50
C ASN A 86 22.13 -21.34 -25.92
N VAL A 87 21.19 -21.99 -26.62
CA VAL A 87 19.78 -22.03 -26.18
C VAL A 87 19.62 -22.99 -25.03
N LEU A 88 19.17 -22.45 -23.90
CA LEU A 88 18.87 -23.21 -22.67
C LEU A 88 17.39 -23.62 -22.62
N ARG A 89 16.48 -22.73 -23.05
CA ARG A 89 15.03 -22.98 -23.02
C ARG A 89 14.33 -22.16 -24.11
N LYS A 90 13.34 -22.80 -24.76
CA LYS A 90 12.33 -22.11 -25.59
C LYS A 90 10.97 -22.43 -24.98
N VAL A 91 10.11 -21.43 -24.87
CA VAL A 91 8.72 -21.63 -24.41
C VAL A 91 7.79 -21.38 -25.59
N LYS A 92 6.89 -22.33 -25.86
CA LYS A 92 5.87 -22.23 -26.90
C LYS A 92 4.59 -21.60 -26.32
N LYS A 93 3.81 -20.95 -27.17
CA LYS A 93 2.49 -20.40 -26.78
C LYS A 93 1.58 -21.45 -26.14
N SER A 94 1.65 -22.71 -26.58
CA SER A 94 0.88 -23.83 -26.04
C SER A 94 1.27 -24.25 -24.63
N GLU A 95 2.40 -23.78 -24.10
CA GLU A 95 2.85 -24.05 -22.73
C GLU A 95 2.30 -23.00 -21.73
N LEU A 96 1.73 -21.91 -22.22
CA LEU A 96 1.11 -20.89 -21.39
C LEU A 96 -0.17 -21.43 -20.78
N GLN A 97 -0.24 -21.44 -19.46
CA GLN A 97 -1.41 -21.86 -18.71
C GLN A 97 -2.27 -20.64 -18.37
N ARG A 98 -3.59 -20.78 -18.53
CA ARG A 98 -4.56 -19.76 -18.12
C ARG A 98 -4.78 -19.85 -16.62
N PHE A 99 -4.55 -18.74 -15.94
CA PHE A 99 -4.74 -18.59 -14.51
C PHE A 99 -5.85 -17.57 -14.25
N GLU A 100 -6.93 -18.00 -13.63
CA GLU A 100 -8.04 -17.15 -13.23
C GLU A 100 -7.88 -16.75 -11.77
N TYR A 101 -8.40 -15.59 -11.40
CA TYR A 101 -8.34 -15.10 -10.04
C TYR A 101 -9.27 -15.90 -9.09
N SER A 102 -9.14 -15.66 -7.78
CA SER A 102 -9.77 -16.43 -6.71
C SER A 102 -11.31 -16.47 -6.78
N ARG A 103 -11.92 -17.37 -5.98
CA ARG A 103 -13.37 -17.58 -5.88
C ARG A 103 -14.20 -16.36 -5.49
N ASP A 104 -13.58 -15.34 -4.87
CA ASP A 104 -14.23 -14.10 -4.44
C ASP A 104 -14.06 -12.95 -5.44
N LEU A 105 -13.56 -13.23 -6.65
CA LEU A 105 -13.36 -12.26 -7.73
C LEU A 105 -13.97 -12.82 -9.02
N ALA A 106 -15.08 -12.23 -9.46
CA ALA A 106 -15.63 -12.45 -10.79
C ALA A 106 -15.09 -11.37 -11.72
N THR A 107 -14.22 -11.74 -12.66
CA THR A 107 -13.55 -10.82 -13.59
C THR A 107 -13.36 -11.44 -14.95
N ASP A 108 -13.37 -10.60 -15.98
CA ASP A 108 -12.94 -10.97 -17.33
C ASP A 108 -11.41 -11.11 -17.43
N PHE A 109 -10.70 -10.62 -16.43
CA PHE A 109 -9.25 -10.60 -16.41
C PHE A 109 -8.68 -11.97 -16.03
N TYR A 110 -7.69 -12.44 -16.79
CA TYR A 110 -6.91 -13.63 -16.49
C TYR A 110 -5.44 -13.43 -16.84
N ARG A 111 -4.59 -14.34 -16.40
CA ARG A 111 -3.16 -14.34 -16.75
C ARG A 111 -2.82 -15.59 -17.55
N LEU A 112 -1.98 -15.43 -18.56
CA LEU A 112 -1.26 -16.53 -19.20
C LEU A 112 0.10 -16.63 -18.53
N ILE A 113 0.40 -17.77 -17.92
CA ILE A 113 1.60 -17.97 -17.11
C ILE A 113 2.38 -19.19 -17.61
N ALA A 114 3.71 -19.07 -17.68
CA ALA A 114 4.62 -20.21 -17.74
C ALA A 114 5.77 -19.97 -16.75
N GLU A 115 5.97 -20.91 -15.85
CA GLU A 115 7.12 -20.89 -14.93
C GLU A 115 8.37 -21.34 -15.66
N VAL A 116 9.44 -20.57 -15.51
CA VAL A 116 10.74 -20.84 -16.13
C VAL A 116 11.85 -20.67 -15.10
N ILE A 117 12.54 -21.76 -14.80
CA ILE A 117 13.64 -21.77 -13.84
C ILE A 117 14.96 -21.73 -14.62
N PRO A 118 15.77 -20.66 -14.48
CA PRO A 118 17.09 -20.59 -15.07
C PRO A 118 18.02 -21.69 -14.49
N PRO A 119 18.68 -22.50 -15.33
CA PRO A 119 19.56 -23.57 -14.84
C PRO A 119 20.90 -23.04 -14.32
N SER A 120 21.29 -21.84 -14.69
CA SER A 120 22.54 -21.17 -14.31
C SER A 120 22.41 -19.66 -14.46
N TYR A 121 23.40 -18.91 -14.01
CA TYR A 121 23.49 -17.45 -14.18
C TYR A 121 24.91 -17.06 -14.61
N PRO A 122 25.09 -15.97 -15.39
CA PRO A 122 24.03 -15.14 -15.96
C PRO A 122 23.33 -15.82 -17.15
N VAL A 123 22.04 -15.47 -17.36
CA VAL A 123 21.26 -15.89 -18.53
C VAL A 123 20.67 -14.69 -19.25
N ILE A 124 20.49 -14.82 -20.58
CA ILE A 124 19.86 -13.80 -21.41
C ILE A 124 18.48 -14.31 -21.83
N ILE A 125 17.46 -13.51 -21.61
CA ILE A 125 16.09 -13.77 -22.00
C ILE A 125 15.72 -12.81 -23.13
N THR A 126 15.17 -13.36 -24.21
CA THR A 126 14.60 -12.60 -25.31
C THR A 126 13.15 -13.01 -25.48
N GLY A 127 12.24 -12.06 -25.33
CA GLY A 127 10.80 -12.23 -25.45
C GLY A 127 10.22 -11.32 -26.52
N THR A 128 9.22 -11.81 -27.25
CA THR A 128 8.37 -10.99 -28.13
C THR A 128 6.94 -11.45 -27.95
N GLU A 129 6.06 -10.50 -27.66
CA GLU A 129 4.63 -10.72 -27.56
C GLU A 129 3.88 -9.66 -28.34
N LYS A 130 2.76 -10.05 -28.96
CA LYS A 130 1.86 -9.12 -29.62
C LYS A 130 0.44 -9.37 -29.16
N ILE A 131 -0.12 -8.37 -28.53
CA ILE A 131 -1.50 -8.35 -28.04
C ILE A 131 -2.32 -7.46 -28.96
N ILE A 132 -3.52 -7.93 -29.32
CA ILE A 132 -4.52 -7.15 -30.04
C ILE A 132 -5.68 -6.93 -29.07
N ARG A 133 -6.11 -5.67 -28.90
CA ARG A 133 -7.33 -5.31 -28.22
C ARG A 133 -8.37 -4.89 -29.24
N ASN A 134 -9.54 -5.53 -29.19
CA ASN A 134 -10.59 -5.37 -30.20
C ASN A 134 -11.75 -4.49 -29.73
N ALA A 135 -11.86 -4.19 -28.44
CA ALA A 135 -12.94 -3.39 -27.85
C ALA A 135 -12.52 -2.71 -26.55
N ASN A 136 -13.31 -1.79 -26.08
CA ASN A 136 -13.27 -1.26 -24.71
C ASN A 136 -11.91 -0.68 -24.30
N VAL A 137 -11.37 0.24 -25.11
CA VAL A 137 -10.06 0.87 -24.86
C VAL A 137 -10.23 2.08 -23.95
N LEU A 138 -9.85 1.95 -22.68
CA LEU A 138 -9.83 3.04 -21.69
C LEU A 138 -8.44 3.61 -21.44
N SER A 139 -7.38 2.86 -21.76
CA SER A 139 -5.99 3.29 -21.64
C SER A 139 -5.13 2.54 -22.67
N TYR A 140 -3.95 3.07 -22.93
CA TYR A 140 -2.92 2.39 -23.71
C TYR A 140 -1.82 1.88 -22.77
N PRO A 141 -1.02 0.85 -23.19
CA PRO A 141 0.12 0.39 -22.43
C PRO A 141 1.04 1.56 -22.03
N SER A 142 1.40 1.66 -20.76
CA SER A 142 2.33 2.67 -20.27
C SER A 142 3.77 2.32 -20.67
N PHE A 143 4.60 3.35 -20.86
CA PHE A 143 6.04 3.18 -21.00
C PHE A 143 6.70 3.18 -19.63
N TRP A 144 7.14 2.06 -19.14
CA TRP A 144 7.80 1.91 -17.84
C TRP A 144 8.97 0.93 -17.94
N PRO A 145 10.15 1.41 -18.39
CA PRO A 145 11.28 0.55 -18.67
C PRO A 145 12.04 0.03 -17.44
N GLN A 146 11.91 0.71 -16.29
CA GLN A 146 12.60 0.35 -15.04
C GLN A 146 11.57 -0.02 -13.96
N LYS A 147 11.12 -1.29 -13.97
CA LYS A 147 9.99 -1.78 -13.16
C LYS A 147 10.39 -2.23 -11.75
N GLN A 148 11.69 -2.26 -11.42
CA GLN A 148 12.17 -2.68 -10.11
C GLN A 148 13.55 -2.10 -9.78
N TYR A 149 13.90 -2.15 -8.50
CA TYR A 149 15.23 -1.79 -8.01
C TYR A 149 16.30 -2.76 -8.54
N GLY A 150 17.54 -2.32 -8.64
CA GLY A 150 18.66 -3.12 -9.17
C GLY A 150 18.65 -3.34 -10.68
N MET A 151 17.69 -2.74 -11.41
CA MET A 151 17.54 -2.89 -12.85
C MET A 151 18.27 -1.76 -13.59
N LYS A 152 19.30 -2.10 -14.37
CA LYS A 152 19.94 -1.19 -15.34
C LYS A 152 19.25 -1.32 -16.68
N VAL A 153 18.97 -0.20 -17.36
CA VAL A 153 18.38 -0.23 -18.71
C VAL A 153 19.35 0.39 -19.71
N SER A 154 19.82 -0.42 -20.67
CA SER A 154 20.73 0.05 -21.71
C SER A 154 19.99 0.87 -22.77
N LYS A 155 18.85 0.37 -23.23
CA LYS A 155 17.98 1.06 -24.19
C LYS A 155 16.52 0.68 -23.97
N ALA A 156 15.66 1.70 -23.95
CA ALA A 156 14.21 1.51 -23.99
C ALA A 156 13.59 2.43 -25.04
N VAL A 157 12.64 1.90 -25.80
CA VAL A 157 11.93 2.60 -26.87
C VAL A 157 10.44 2.35 -26.72
N TYR A 158 9.66 3.38 -26.78
CA TYR A 158 8.21 3.28 -26.87
C TYR A 158 7.73 4.11 -28.04
N GLN A 159 6.95 3.50 -28.91
CA GLN A 159 6.34 4.17 -30.04
C GLN A 159 4.83 3.93 -30.02
N ILE A 160 4.05 5.00 -30.21
CA ILE A 160 2.61 4.91 -30.42
C ILE A 160 2.24 5.67 -31.70
N GLU A 161 1.43 5.01 -32.55
CA GLU A 161 0.97 5.50 -33.85
C GLU A 161 -0.55 5.50 -33.88
N TRP A 162 -1.17 6.59 -34.34
CA TRP A 162 -2.63 6.72 -34.44
C TRP A 162 -3.07 7.63 -35.59
N PRO A 163 -4.29 7.41 -36.18
CA PRO A 163 -4.88 8.32 -37.15
C PRO A 163 -5.39 9.59 -36.42
N GLU A 164 -4.69 10.72 -36.62
CA GLU A 164 -4.91 11.95 -35.85
C GLU A 164 -6.32 12.55 -36.02
N ASN A 165 -6.96 12.33 -37.18
CA ASN A 165 -8.33 12.81 -37.43
C ASN A 165 -9.43 11.95 -36.80
N GLU A 166 -9.12 10.75 -36.28
CA GLU A 166 -10.08 9.81 -35.70
C GLU A 166 -9.87 9.64 -34.19
N VAL A 167 -8.62 9.68 -33.75
CA VAL A 167 -8.22 9.44 -32.35
C VAL A 167 -7.30 10.56 -31.91
N ASN A 168 -7.48 11.06 -30.69
CA ASN A 168 -6.48 11.90 -30.03
C ASN A 168 -5.96 11.19 -28.79
N ILE A 169 -4.62 11.15 -28.67
CA ILE A 169 -3.93 10.50 -27.55
C ILE A 169 -3.20 11.55 -26.71
N ARG A 170 -3.49 11.55 -25.44
CA ARG A 170 -2.81 12.34 -24.41
C ARG A 170 -1.73 11.49 -23.77
N TYR A 171 -0.64 12.12 -23.36
CA TYR A 171 0.44 11.46 -22.63
C TYR A 171 0.98 12.34 -21.51
N LYS A 172 1.52 11.72 -20.47
CA LYS A 172 2.12 12.41 -19.32
C LYS A 172 3.42 11.72 -18.93
N PRO A 173 4.59 12.32 -19.23
CA PRO A 173 5.87 11.82 -18.75
C PRO A 173 6.04 12.16 -17.26
N MET A 174 6.63 11.23 -16.51
CA MET A 174 6.92 11.34 -15.08
C MET A 174 8.38 10.97 -14.84
N ASN A 175 9.04 11.69 -13.93
CA ASN A 175 10.42 11.46 -13.48
C ASN A 175 11.45 11.43 -14.63
N MET A 176 11.20 12.15 -15.71
CA MET A 176 12.08 12.22 -16.87
C MET A 176 11.96 13.57 -17.57
N SER A 177 13.06 14.00 -18.19
CA SER A 177 13.10 15.21 -19.02
C SER A 177 13.18 14.92 -20.53
N ALA A 178 13.14 13.64 -20.91
CA ALA A 178 13.20 13.26 -22.31
C ALA A 178 11.89 13.62 -23.01
N GLU A 179 11.99 14.41 -24.08
CA GLU A 179 10.86 14.74 -24.94
C GLU A 179 10.69 13.69 -26.04
N PRO A 180 9.45 13.40 -26.46
CA PRO A 180 9.21 12.48 -27.56
C PRO A 180 9.56 13.10 -28.91
N VAL A 181 10.02 12.28 -29.83
CA VAL A 181 10.04 12.64 -31.25
C VAL A 181 8.63 12.45 -31.79
N VAL A 182 8.10 13.49 -32.45
CA VAL A 182 6.77 13.48 -33.06
C VAL A 182 6.94 13.58 -34.58
N GLU A 183 6.35 12.63 -35.30
CA GLU A 183 6.39 12.54 -36.76
C GLU A 183 4.97 12.45 -37.32
N GLN A 184 4.75 13.04 -38.50
CA GLN A 184 3.52 12.88 -39.26
C GLN A 184 3.79 12.02 -40.51
N VAL A 185 3.11 10.88 -40.63
CA VAL A 185 3.24 9.97 -41.76
C VAL A 185 1.88 9.73 -42.40
N GLY A 186 1.59 10.45 -43.47
CA GLY A 186 0.27 10.47 -44.07
C GLY A 186 -0.77 11.04 -43.11
N ARG A 187 -1.81 10.29 -42.79
CA ARG A 187 -2.83 10.66 -41.80
C ARG A 187 -2.48 10.26 -40.34
N ASN A 188 -1.39 9.52 -40.16
CA ASN A 188 -1.02 9.00 -38.86
C ASN A 188 0.01 9.91 -38.17
N LYS A 189 -0.20 10.15 -36.91
CA LYS A 189 0.77 10.76 -35.99
C LYS A 189 1.52 9.65 -35.28
N ILE A 190 2.84 9.79 -35.20
CA ILE A 190 3.73 8.86 -34.51
C ILE A 190 4.44 9.63 -33.42
N LEU A 191 4.41 9.09 -32.22
CA LEU A 191 5.12 9.63 -31.06
C LEU A 191 6.07 8.56 -30.53
N ARG A 192 7.36 8.93 -30.36
CA ARG A 192 8.41 8.00 -29.92
C ARG A 192 9.22 8.56 -28.78
N PHE A 193 9.25 7.82 -27.66
CA PHE A 193 10.20 8.03 -26.57
C PHE A 193 11.39 7.08 -26.72
N THR A 194 12.58 7.58 -26.43
CA THR A 194 13.80 6.77 -26.38
C THR A 194 14.61 7.15 -25.14
N LEU A 195 14.89 6.17 -24.30
CA LEU A 195 15.73 6.31 -23.11
C LEU A 195 16.95 5.41 -23.26
N ASN A 196 18.12 5.92 -22.93
CA ASN A 196 19.38 5.19 -23.01
C ASN A 196 20.14 5.33 -21.68
N GLY A 197 20.78 4.25 -21.23
CA GLY A 197 21.74 4.27 -20.14
C GLY A 197 21.13 4.62 -18.77
N ILE A 198 19.91 4.14 -18.45
CA ILE A 198 19.29 4.34 -17.15
C ILE A 198 20.06 3.53 -16.10
N ALA A 199 20.62 4.21 -15.12
CA ALA A 199 21.32 3.57 -13.99
C ALA A 199 20.36 2.80 -13.10
N PRO A 200 20.81 1.71 -12.43
CA PRO A 200 19.95 0.99 -11.51
C PRO A 200 19.60 1.87 -10.30
N LEU A 201 18.33 1.88 -9.92
CA LEU A 201 17.88 2.48 -8.66
C LEU A 201 18.16 1.50 -7.51
N THR A 202 18.65 2.02 -6.40
CA THR A 202 18.85 1.24 -5.17
C THR A 202 17.71 1.46 -4.22
N ARG A 203 17.20 0.39 -3.60
CA ARG A 203 16.22 0.52 -2.53
C ARG A 203 16.87 1.14 -1.30
N VAL A 204 16.44 2.32 -0.96
CA VAL A 204 16.89 3.04 0.24
C VAL A 204 15.70 3.13 1.19
N PRO A 205 15.82 2.67 2.44
CA PRO A 205 14.77 2.83 3.43
C PRO A 205 14.36 4.30 3.62
N TYR A 206 13.08 4.55 3.75
CA TYR A 206 12.52 5.90 3.85
C TYR A 206 12.81 6.83 2.66
N ALA A 207 13.21 6.31 1.53
CA ALA A 207 13.28 7.10 0.29
C ALA A 207 11.91 7.12 -0.41
N PRO A 208 11.70 8.03 -1.36
CA PRO A 208 10.55 7.95 -2.27
C PRO A 208 10.43 6.56 -2.91
N SER A 209 9.22 6.15 -3.23
CA SER A 209 8.94 4.86 -3.86
C SER A 209 9.57 4.74 -5.25
N LEU A 210 9.54 3.56 -5.85
CA LEU A 210 10.12 3.34 -7.18
C LEU A 210 9.42 4.18 -8.25
N ASP A 211 8.10 4.28 -8.21
CA ASP A 211 7.26 5.06 -9.10
C ASP A 211 7.50 6.58 -8.99
N GLU A 212 7.91 7.06 -7.81
CA GLU A 212 8.33 8.46 -7.60
C GLU A 212 9.75 8.74 -8.13
N GLN A 213 10.51 7.72 -8.54
CA GLN A 213 11.91 7.86 -8.98
C GLN A 213 12.14 7.38 -10.41
N ALA A 214 11.55 6.24 -10.79
CA ALA A 214 11.75 5.64 -12.10
C ALA A 214 11.04 6.44 -13.21
N PRO A 215 11.63 6.55 -14.41
CA PRO A 215 10.99 7.20 -15.53
C PRO A 215 9.82 6.36 -16.06
N TYR A 216 8.67 7.00 -16.30
CA TYR A 216 7.54 6.38 -16.97
C TYR A 216 6.67 7.40 -17.72
N VAL A 217 5.83 6.93 -18.64
CA VAL A 217 4.87 7.75 -19.38
C VAL A 217 3.51 7.07 -19.37
N PHE A 218 2.50 7.79 -18.90
CA PHE A 218 1.10 7.41 -19.08
C PHE A 218 0.58 7.79 -20.48
N PHE A 219 -0.28 6.95 -21.03
CA PHE A 219 -1.01 7.23 -22.27
C PHE A 219 -2.50 7.04 -22.04
N SER A 220 -3.30 7.98 -22.54
CA SER A 220 -4.75 8.00 -22.37
C SER A 220 -5.43 8.44 -23.66
N PRO A 221 -6.51 7.79 -24.10
CA PRO A 221 -7.35 8.36 -25.15
C PRO A 221 -8.02 9.64 -24.63
N GLU A 222 -8.18 10.65 -25.48
CA GLU A 222 -8.99 11.83 -25.12
C GLU A 222 -10.47 11.47 -25.09
N LYS A 223 -10.93 10.69 -26.09
CA LYS A 223 -12.28 10.14 -26.18
C LYS A 223 -12.20 8.62 -26.23
N PHE A 224 -13.16 7.95 -25.64
CA PHE A 224 -13.22 6.48 -25.64
C PHE A 224 -14.64 5.96 -25.80
N SER A 225 -14.73 4.70 -26.25
CA SER A 225 -15.97 3.92 -26.23
C SER A 225 -15.79 2.71 -25.31
N TYR A 226 -16.71 2.50 -24.39
CA TYR A 226 -16.65 1.41 -23.43
C TYR A 226 -18.02 0.75 -23.26
N TYR A 227 -18.16 -0.48 -23.72
CA TYR A 227 -19.42 -1.26 -23.75
C TYR A 227 -20.61 -0.44 -24.25
N GLY A 228 -20.42 0.28 -25.37
CA GLY A 228 -21.46 1.07 -26.03
C GLY A 228 -21.68 2.46 -25.43
N THR A 229 -21.03 2.81 -24.34
CA THR A 229 -21.04 4.17 -23.77
C THR A 229 -19.87 4.99 -24.30
N MET A 230 -20.08 6.30 -24.49
CA MET A 230 -19.04 7.23 -24.92
C MET A 230 -18.60 8.11 -23.77
N GLY A 231 -17.31 8.27 -23.58
CA GLY A 231 -16.72 9.10 -22.53
C GLY A 231 -15.50 9.88 -23.00
N SER A 232 -14.99 10.71 -22.11
CA SER A 232 -13.79 11.52 -22.36
C SER A 232 -12.86 11.53 -21.15
N MET A 233 -11.55 11.45 -21.44
CA MET A 233 -10.46 11.64 -20.47
C MET A 233 -9.78 12.98 -20.64
N SER A 234 -10.40 13.95 -21.31
CA SER A 234 -9.85 15.30 -21.48
C SER A 234 -9.60 16.00 -20.15
N SER A 235 -10.39 15.69 -19.14
CA SER A 235 -10.26 16.17 -17.77
C SER A 235 -10.85 15.17 -16.78
N TRP A 236 -10.55 15.33 -15.48
CA TRP A 236 -11.17 14.57 -14.40
C TRP A 236 -12.69 14.82 -14.32
N SER A 237 -13.14 16.05 -14.60
CA SER A 237 -14.57 16.35 -14.66
C SER A 237 -15.28 15.59 -15.78
N SER A 238 -14.71 15.55 -16.98
CA SER A 238 -15.29 14.80 -18.12
C SER A 238 -15.34 13.31 -17.86
N PHE A 239 -14.26 12.72 -17.28
CA PHE A 239 -14.23 11.32 -16.91
C PHE A 239 -15.23 11.01 -15.78
N GLY A 240 -15.31 11.89 -14.78
CA GLY A 240 -16.27 11.78 -13.68
C GLY A 240 -17.72 11.82 -14.18
N SER A 241 -18.05 12.71 -15.10
CA SER A 241 -19.41 12.81 -15.68
C SER A 241 -19.81 11.53 -16.41
N TRP A 242 -18.89 10.91 -17.16
CA TRP A 242 -19.14 9.59 -17.75
C TRP A 242 -19.37 8.51 -16.68
N ASN A 243 -18.52 8.49 -15.64
CA ASN A 243 -18.64 7.51 -14.56
C ASN A 243 -19.95 7.70 -13.77
N TYR A 244 -20.34 8.95 -13.48
CA TYR A 244 -21.62 9.27 -12.85
C TYR A 244 -22.81 8.77 -13.68
N GLY A 245 -22.78 8.93 -14.99
CA GLY A 245 -23.81 8.43 -15.90
C GLY A 245 -24.00 6.90 -15.85
N LEU A 246 -22.98 6.14 -15.42
CA LEU A 246 -23.11 4.70 -15.20
C LEU A 246 -23.81 4.32 -13.88
N VAL A 247 -24.03 5.30 -13.01
CA VAL A 247 -24.60 5.08 -11.66
C VAL A 247 -26.06 5.53 -11.59
N GLU A 248 -26.44 6.56 -12.33
CA GLU A 248 -27.67 7.32 -12.14
C GLU A 248 -28.95 6.47 -12.17
N ASP A 249 -29.02 5.47 -13.04
CA ASP A 249 -30.19 4.57 -13.18
C ASP A 249 -30.12 3.32 -12.27
N ARG A 250 -29.15 3.24 -11.35
CA ARG A 250 -28.87 2.08 -10.51
C ARG A 250 -29.34 2.22 -9.06
N GLN A 251 -30.09 3.29 -8.74
CA GLN A 251 -30.42 3.76 -7.39
C GLN A 251 -31.88 3.48 -6.99
N LEU A 252 -32.52 2.45 -7.52
CA LEU A 252 -33.91 2.11 -7.18
C LEU A 252 -33.97 0.94 -6.22
N LEU A 253 -34.85 1.03 -5.22
CA LEU A 253 -35.21 -0.03 -4.31
C LEU A 253 -36.73 -0.18 -4.23
N PRO A 254 -37.26 -1.42 -4.05
CA PRO A 254 -38.68 -1.64 -3.82
C PRO A 254 -39.15 -0.98 -2.51
N GLU A 255 -40.39 -0.45 -2.48
CA GLU A 255 -40.95 0.19 -1.30
C GLU A 255 -40.95 -0.71 -0.06
N SER A 256 -41.25 -2.00 -0.25
CA SER A 256 -41.19 -3.00 0.84
C SER A 256 -39.80 -3.16 1.48
N HIS A 257 -38.73 -2.84 0.73
CA HIS A 257 -37.37 -2.81 1.27
C HIS A 257 -37.10 -1.52 2.02
N LEU A 258 -37.56 -0.39 1.46
CA LEU A 258 -37.42 0.94 2.06
C LEU A 258 -38.18 1.06 3.38
N GLU A 259 -39.38 0.47 3.48
CA GLU A 259 -40.13 0.38 4.74
C GLU A 259 -39.33 -0.30 5.85
N LYS A 260 -38.70 -1.47 5.56
CA LYS A 260 -37.80 -2.16 6.52
C LYS A 260 -36.60 -1.29 6.92
N VAL A 261 -36.05 -0.56 5.98
CA VAL A 261 -34.91 0.35 6.24
C VAL A 261 -35.34 1.48 7.17
N ARG A 262 -36.52 2.08 6.96
CA ARG A 262 -37.08 3.11 7.82
C ARG A 262 -37.39 2.60 9.23
N GLU A 263 -37.84 1.33 9.37
CA GLU A 263 -38.01 0.68 10.68
C GLU A 263 -36.66 0.56 11.44
N VAL A 264 -35.59 0.23 10.73
CA VAL A 264 -34.23 0.09 11.32
C VAL A 264 -33.76 1.39 11.98
N ILE A 265 -34.14 2.55 11.44
CA ILE A 265 -33.73 3.87 11.91
C ILE A 265 -34.79 4.62 12.72
N ALA A 266 -35.93 3.97 13.04
CA ALA A 266 -37.08 4.64 13.68
C ALA A 266 -36.74 5.33 15.01
N ASP A 267 -35.81 4.77 15.76
CA ASP A 267 -35.34 5.31 17.06
C ASP A 267 -34.14 6.28 16.93
N CYS A 268 -33.72 6.59 15.69
CA CYS A 268 -32.59 7.50 15.45
C CYS A 268 -33.05 8.95 15.35
N HIS A 269 -32.40 9.85 16.10
CA HIS A 269 -32.78 11.25 16.19
C HIS A 269 -31.88 12.18 15.36
N THR A 270 -30.65 11.76 15.06
CA THR A 270 -29.68 12.54 14.29
C THR A 270 -29.31 11.86 12.98
N GLU A 271 -28.83 12.64 11.99
CA GLU A 271 -28.33 12.09 10.72
C GLU A 271 -27.16 11.11 10.96
N ARG A 272 -26.26 11.42 11.89
CA ARG A 272 -25.14 10.52 12.24
C ARG A 272 -25.63 9.18 12.80
N GLU A 273 -26.62 9.18 13.69
CA GLU A 273 -27.21 7.94 14.21
C GLU A 273 -27.83 7.10 13.07
N LYS A 274 -28.57 7.74 12.16
CA LYS A 274 -29.17 7.08 11.00
C LYS A 274 -28.09 6.48 10.09
N ILE A 275 -27.04 7.22 9.76
CA ILE A 275 -25.90 6.75 8.96
C ILE A 275 -25.25 5.54 9.64
N ALA A 276 -24.94 5.62 10.93
CA ALA A 276 -24.31 4.52 11.67
C ALA A 276 -25.19 3.25 11.64
N LYS A 277 -26.49 3.41 11.84
CA LYS A 277 -27.44 2.31 11.88
C LYS A 277 -27.64 1.66 10.51
N LEU A 278 -27.69 2.45 9.44
CA LEU A 278 -27.77 1.95 8.07
C LEU A 278 -26.47 1.29 7.63
N TYR A 279 -25.33 1.80 8.03
CA TYR A 279 -24.03 1.21 7.76
C TYR A 279 -23.89 -0.15 8.46
N GLU A 280 -24.32 -0.26 9.72
CA GLU A 280 -24.41 -1.53 10.44
C GLU A 280 -25.38 -2.50 9.77
N TYR A 281 -26.58 -2.02 9.36
CA TYR A 281 -27.58 -2.81 8.64
C TYR A 281 -27.00 -3.37 7.33
N MET A 282 -26.35 -2.52 6.52
CA MET A 282 -25.68 -2.96 5.31
C MET A 282 -24.64 -4.04 5.63
N GLY A 283 -23.81 -3.83 6.65
CA GLY A 283 -22.75 -4.78 7.04
C GLY A 283 -23.22 -6.14 7.51
N ARG A 284 -24.42 -6.20 8.08
CA ARG A 284 -25.05 -7.48 8.48
C ARG A 284 -25.70 -8.23 7.33
N ASN A 285 -26.12 -7.51 6.29
CA ASN A 285 -26.93 -8.07 5.19
C ASN A 285 -26.15 -8.22 3.90
N THR A 286 -24.91 -7.70 3.82
CA THR A 286 -24.12 -7.76 2.59
C THR A 286 -22.71 -8.33 2.82
N ARG A 287 -22.11 -8.80 1.74
CA ARG A 287 -20.74 -9.27 1.68
C ARG A 287 -20.06 -8.72 0.43
N TYR A 288 -18.82 -8.29 0.59
CA TYR A 288 -17.99 -7.89 -0.54
C TYR A 288 -17.63 -9.09 -1.43
N VAL A 289 -17.90 -8.94 -2.72
CA VAL A 289 -17.42 -9.83 -3.79
C VAL A 289 -17.01 -8.92 -4.95
N SER A 290 -15.79 -9.02 -5.41
CA SER A 290 -15.33 -8.20 -6.54
C SER A 290 -16.02 -8.63 -7.84
N LEU A 291 -16.74 -7.70 -8.47
CA LEU A 291 -17.49 -7.89 -9.72
C LEU A 291 -16.91 -6.97 -10.80
N GLN A 292 -16.09 -7.53 -11.69
CA GLN A 292 -15.39 -6.79 -12.73
C GLN A 292 -15.65 -7.38 -14.13
N LEU A 293 -16.88 -7.85 -14.36
CA LEU A 293 -17.30 -8.42 -15.64
C LEU A 293 -17.82 -7.34 -16.57
N GLY A 294 -17.22 -7.21 -17.74
CA GLY A 294 -17.65 -6.29 -18.77
C GLY A 294 -17.75 -4.85 -18.27
N ILE A 295 -18.88 -4.17 -18.56
CA ILE A 295 -19.15 -2.81 -18.07
C ILE A 295 -19.15 -2.72 -16.54
N GLY A 296 -19.40 -3.84 -15.83
CA GLY A 296 -19.36 -3.93 -14.36
C GLY A 296 -17.99 -3.61 -13.76
N GLY A 297 -16.91 -3.53 -14.58
CA GLY A 297 -15.63 -2.95 -14.14
C GLY A 297 -15.77 -1.51 -13.63
N TYR A 298 -16.73 -0.72 -14.18
CA TYR A 298 -17.00 0.69 -13.80
C TYR A 298 -18.45 0.92 -13.38
N GLN A 299 -19.42 0.21 -13.95
CA GLN A 299 -20.82 0.33 -13.59
C GLN A 299 -21.13 -0.47 -12.31
N PRO A 300 -21.76 0.12 -11.28
CA PRO A 300 -22.17 -0.59 -10.08
C PRO A 300 -23.30 -1.59 -10.36
N ALA A 301 -23.37 -2.65 -9.55
CA ALA A 301 -24.59 -3.43 -9.42
C ALA A 301 -25.75 -2.52 -9.00
N THR A 302 -26.98 -2.82 -9.46
CA THR A 302 -28.17 -2.07 -9.02
C THR A 302 -28.40 -2.24 -7.53
N ALA A 303 -28.91 -1.20 -6.86
CA ALA A 303 -29.21 -1.27 -5.42
C ALA A 303 -30.17 -2.44 -5.11
N VAL A 304 -31.16 -2.73 -5.97
CA VAL A 304 -32.05 -3.89 -5.79
C VAL A 304 -31.31 -5.22 -5.90
N SER A 305 -30.34 -5.35 -6.81
CA SER A 305 -29.53 -6.58 -6.91
C SER A 305 -28.73 -6.82 -5.63
N VAL A 306 -28.08 -5.78 -5.07
CA VAL A 306 -27.36 -5.87 -3.80
C VAL A 306 -28.31 -6.23 -2.65
N ALA A 307 -29.49 -5.57 -2.58
CA ALA A 307 -30.49 -5.84 -1.56
C ALA A 307 -31.00 -7.29 -1.57
N VAL A 308 -31.16 -7.90 -2.76
CA VAL A 308 -31.68 -9.27 -2.93
C VAL A 308 -30.59 -10.31 -2.73
N THR A 309 -29.39 -10.11 -3.29
CA THR A 309 -28.31 -11.11 -3.27
C THR A 309 -27.44 -11.03 -2.03
N GLY A 310 -27.40 -9.88 -1.38
CA GLY A 310 -26.43 -9.56 -0.32
C GLY A 310 -24.98 -9.45 -0.84
N LEU A 311 -24.77 -9.32 -2.16
CA LEU A 311 -23.43 -9.29 -2.76
C LEU A 311 -23.22 -7.99 -3.53
N GLY A 312 -22.03 -7.42 -3.39
CA GLY A 312 -21.59 -6.25 -4.15
C GLY A 312 -20.09 -6.03 -4.07
N ASP A 313 -19.54 -5.37 -5.07
CA ASP A 313 -18.18 -4.84 -5.05
C ASP A 313 -18.16 -3.43 -4.44
N CYS A 314 -17.00 -2.75 -4.48
CA CYS A 314 -16.87 -1.39 -3.93
C CYS A 314 -17.92 -0.43 -4.51
N LYS A 315 -18.18 -0.51 -5.82
CA LYS A 315 -19.17 0.35 -6.51
C LYS A 315 -20.59 -0.04 -6.11
N GLY A 316 -20.91 -1.33 -6.14
CA GLY A 316 -22.24 -1.85 -5.82
C GLY A 316 -22.66 -1.57 -4.37
N LEU A 317 -21.75 -1.80 -3.40
CA LEU A 317 -22.00 -1.54 -1.98
C LEU A 317 -22.11 -0.04 -1.68
N SER A 318 -21.23 0.79 -2.29
CA SER A 318 -21.32 2.25 -2.15
C SER A 318 -22.61 2.82 -2.77
N ASN A 319 -23.01 2.30 -3.95
CA ASN A 319 -24.27 2.67 -4.58
C ASN A 319 -25.49 2.24 -3.76
N TYR A 320 -25.44 1.06 -3.16
CA TYR A 320 -26.52 0.59 -2.26
C TYR A 320 -26.64 1.49 -1.03
N MET A 321 -25.53 1.80 -0.35
CA MET A 321 -25.55 2.71 0.80
C MET A 321 -26.01 4.13 0.40
N HIS A 322 -25.54 4.63 -0.75
CA HIS A 322 -26.04 5.90 -1.30
C HIS A 322 -27.56 5.89 -1.49
N THR A 323 -28.11 4.80 -2.01
CA THR A 323 -29.56 4.67 -2.22
C THR A 323 -30.34 4.66 -0.91
N LEU A 324 -29.81 3.98 0.13
CA LEU A 324 -30.42 3.99 1.46
C LEU A 324 -30.43 5.40 2.07
N LEU A 325 -29.33 6.14 1.96
CA LEU A 325 -29.22 7.51 2.48
C LEU A 325 -30.14 8.48 1.71
N LYS A 326 -30.24 8.33 0.40
CA LYS A 326 -31.11 9.14 -0.48
C LYS A 326 -32.57 8.99 -0.09
N ASP A 327 -33.04 7.78 0.24
CA ASP A 327 -34.44 7.53 0.67
C ASP A 327 -34.83 8.32 1.93
N ILE A 328 -33.89 8.47 2.85
CA ILE A 328 -34.11 9.19 4.11
C ILE A 328 -33.72 10.67 4.06
N GLY A 329 -33.42 11.20 2.86
CA GLY A 329 -33.10 12.61 2.63
C GLY A 329 -31.68 13.04 3.04
N ILE A 330 -30.76 12.10 3.27
CA ILE A 330 -29.34 12.41 3.52
C ILE A 330 -28.59 12.43 2.19
N ASP A 331 -28.01 13.58 1.86
CA ASP A 331 -27.21 13.72 0.64
C ASP A 331 -25.89 12.97 0.73
N SER A 332 -25.48 12.34 -0.37
CA SER A 332 -24.22 11.61 -0.44
C SER A 332 -23.69 11.54 -1.87
N ARG A 333 -22.40 11.24 -2.00
CA ARG A 333 -21.71 11.14 -3.30
C ARG A 333 -20.83 9.89 -3.33
N LEU A 334 -20.83 9.19 -4.48
CA LEU A 334 -19.83 8.17 -4.74
C LEU A 334 -18.50 8.86 -5.04
N VAL A 335 -17.42 8.25 -4.56
CA VAL A 335 -16.06 8.82 -4.65
C VAL A 335 -15.10 7.74 -5.13
N ALA A 336 -14.59 7.93 -6.36
CA ALA A 336 -13.57 7.03 -6.92
C ALA A 336 -12.17 7.44 -6.44
N ILE A 337 -11.39 6.48 -5.95
CA ILE A 337 -10.10 6.73 -5.28
C ILE A 337 -9.05 5.70 -5.70
N GLY A 338 -7.78 6.12 -5.68
CA GLY A 338 -6.62 5.23 -5.78
C GLY A 338 -6.16 4.78 -4.40
N THR A 339 -5.89 3.49 -4.22
CA THR A 339 -5.36 2.94 -2.96
C THR A 339 -3.84 2.80 -2.97
N GLU A 340 -3.19 2.92 -4.13
CA GLU A 340 -1.73 2.80 -4.29
C GLU A 340 -1.06 4.17 -4.21
N ASP A 341 -1.52 5.12 -5.03
CA ASP A 341 -1.00 6.48 -5.09
C ASP A 341 -1.88 7.46 -4.32
N SER A 342 -1.27 8.23 -3.43
CA SER A 342 -2.00 9.22 -2.62
C SER A 342 -2.34 10.51 -3.38
N ARG A 343 -1.84 10.70 -4.60
CA ARG A 343 -2.07 11.89 -5.42
C ARG A 343 -2.54 11.53 -6.81
N LEU A 344 -3.59 12.17 -7.24
CA LEU A 344 -3.98 12.20 -8.65
C LEU A 344 -3.15 13.24 -9.39
N ILE A 345 -2.86 12.99 -10.66
CA ILE A 345 -2.25 13.98 -11.55
C ILE A 345 -3.35 14.95 -11.99
N PRO A 346 -3.40 16.21 -11.49
CA PRO A 346 -4.59 17.06 -11.64
C PRO A 346 -4.93 17.40 -13.09
N ASP A 347 -3.92 17.54 -13.94
CA ASP A 347 -4.05 17.92 -15.36
C ASP A 347 -4.08 16.71 -16.30
N PHE A 348 -4.10 15.48 -15.76
CA PHE A 348 -4.07 14.27 -16.56
C PHE A 348 -4.98 13.17 -16.03
N ALA A 349 -6.24 13.20 -16.48
CA ALA A 349 -7.17 12.12 -16.19
C ALA A 349 -6.72 10.82 -16.89
N ASN A 350 -6.65 9.74 -16.09
CA ASN A 350 -6.35 8.40 -16.57
C ASN A 350 -6.92 7.38 -15.58
N VAL A 351 -7.61 6.37 -16.09
CA VAL A 351 -8.30 5.35 -15.28
C VAL A 351 -7.36 4.57 -14.35
N ASN A 352 -6.09 4.40 -14.73
CA ASN A 352 -5.12 3.63 -13.95
C ASN A 352 -4.74 4.29 -12.60
N GLN A 353 -5.17 5.52 -12.36
CA GLN A 353 -4.96 6.21 -11.08
C GLN A 353 -6.07 5.93 -10.05
N LEU A 354 -7.13 5.21 -10.43
CA LEU A 354 -8.29 4.91 -9.59
C LEU A 354 -8.57 3.41 -9.62
N ASN A 355 -8.76 2.79 -8.45
CA ASN A 355 -9.01 1.35 -8.35
C ASN A 355 -10.04 0.97 -7.28
N HIS A 356 -10.62 1.95 -6.57
CA HIS A 356 -11.55 1.73 -5.47
C HIS A 356 -12.67 2.78 -5.45
N MET A 357 -13.74 2.51 -4.70
CA MET A 357 -14.85 3.43 -4.51
C MET A 357 -15.32 3.42 -3.06
N VAL A 358 -15.50 4.62 -2.51
CA VAL A 358 -16.04 4.89 -1.19
C VAL A 358 -17.24 5.84 -1.29
N LEU A 359 -17.92 6.11 -0.19
CA LEU A 359 -19.04 7.02 -0.14
C LEU A 359 -18.76 8.21 0.78
N ALA A 360 -19.11 9.41 0.33
CA ALA A 360 -19.13 10.64 1.12
C ALA A 360 -20.59 10.99 1.45
N ALA A 361 -21.00 10.91 2.71
CA ALA A 361 -22.29 11.43 3.18
C ALA A 361 -22.10 12.89 3.62
N LEU A 362 -22.89 13.80 3.03
CA LEU A 362 -22.77 15.24 3.20
C LEU A 362 -23.79 15.73 4.23
N LEU A 363 -23.30 16.14 5.38
CA LEU A 363 -24.10 16.65 6.49
C LEU A 363 -24.06 18.18 6.54
N GLU A 364 -25.03 18.79 7.21
CA GLU A 364 -25.09 20.24 7.39
C GLU A 364 -24.93 21.04 6.08
N GLN A 365 -25.59 20.59 5.02
CA GLN A 365 -25.49 21.19 3.68
C GLN A 365 -24.05 21.17 3.10
N GLY A 366 -23.30 20.09 3.35
CA GLY A 366 -21.95 19.87 2.85
C GLY A 366 -20.83 20.51 3.67
N LYS A 367 -21.14 21.09 4.83
CA LYS A 367 -20.12 21.64 5.74
C LYS A 367 -19.37 20.56 6.51
N ASP A 368 -20.00 19.40 6.66
CA ASP A 368 -19.45 18.24 7.33
C ASP A 368 -19.59 17.01 6.42
N THR A 369 -18.59 16.18 6.36
CA THR A 369 -18.56 14.99 5.49
C THR A 369 -18.19 13.75 6.29
N VAL A 370 -19.06 12.75 6.24
CA VAL A 370 -18.80 11.42 6.78
C VAL A 370 -18.35 10.51 5.65
N TRP A 371 -17.15 9.96 5.75
CA TRP A 371 -16.60 9.01 4.80
C TRP A 371 -16.96 7.58 5.19
N LEU A 372 -17.43 6.77 4.25
CA LEU A 372 -17.88 5.41 4.50
C LEU A 372 -17.15 4.42 3.58
N GLU A 373 -16.42 3.50 4.20
CA GLU A 373 -15.78 2.36 3.53
C GLU A 373 -16.77 1.20 3.44
N CYS A 374 -17.51 1.14 2.34
CA CYS A 374 -18.61 0.20 2.18
C CYS A 374 -18.17 -1.26 1.96
N THR A 375 -16.91 -1.51 1.59
CA THR A 375 -16.40 -2.87 1.34
C THR A 375 -16.03 -3.62 2.62
N ASN A 376 -15.84 -2.90 3.72
CA ASN A 376 -15.58 -3.45 5.04
C ASN A 376 -16.42 -2.77 6.11
N SER A 377 -17.70 -2.96 6.05
CA SER A 377 -18.70 -2.39 6.98
C SER A 377 -18.59 -2.89 8.44
N LYS A 378 -17.60 -3.72 8.76
CA LYS A 378 -17.20 -4.02 10.14
C LYS A 378 -16.29 -2.94 10.74
N LEU A 379 -15.71 -2.09 9.91
CA LEU A 379 -15.02 -0.88 10.37
C LEU A 379 -16.03 0.12 10.94
N SER A 380 -15.58 0.96 11.87
CA SER A 380 -16.41 2.03 12.43
C SER A 380 -16.83 3.01 11.32
N PRO A 381 -18.11 3.41 11.23
CA PRO A 381 -18.52 4.43 10.26
C PRO A 381 -17.80 5.75 10.52
N GLY A 382 -17.33 6.39 9.46
CA GLY A 382 -16.49 7.59 9.53
C GLY A 382 -15.00 7.33 9.66
N TYR A 383 -14.59 6.08 9.86
CA TYR A 383 -13.17 5.72 9.91
C TYR A 383 -12.56 5.66 8.50
N ILE A 384 -11.41 6.32 8.34
CA ILE A 384 -10.64 6.35 7.10
C ILE A 384 -9.35 5.55 7.34
N HIS A 385 -9.24 4.38 6.69
CA HIS A 385 -8.07 3.52 6.88
C HIS A 385 -6.83 4.04 6.13
N GLU A 386 -5.65 3.56 6.49
CA GLU A 386 -4.36 4.04 5.98
C GLU A 386 -4.22 4.00 4.45
N GLY A 387 -4.89 3.04 3.78
CA GLY A 387 -4.82 2.90 2.32
C GLY A 387 -5.57 3.98 1.53
N ILE A 388 -6.35 4.85 2.20
CA ILE A 388 -7.07 5.97 1.56
C ILE A 388 -6.97 7.30 2.35
N SER A 389 -6.41 7.27 3.55
CA SER A 389 -6.23 8.46 4.39
C SER A 389 -5.29 9.46 3.71
N GLY A 390 -5.75 10.69 3.55
CA GLY A 390 -5.01 11.75 2.87
C GLY A 390 -4.82 11.53 1.36
N HIS A 391 -5.60 10.67 0.71
CA HIS A 391 -5.54 10.48 -0.74
C HIS A 391 -6.43 11.48 -1.49
N ASP A 392 -6.01 11.83 -2.71
CA ASP A 392 -6.86 12.53 -3.66
C ASP A 392 -7.85 11.54 -4.27
N ALA A 393 -9.08 11.99 -4.53
CA ALA A 393 -10.15 11.18 -5.05
C ALA A 393 -11.06 11.98 -5.99
N LEU A 394 -11.78 11.30 -6.85
CA LEU A 394 -12.74 11.92 -7.76
C LEU A 394 -14.16 11.79 -7.21
N LEU A 395 -14.73 12.89 -6.74
CA LEU A 395 -16.13 12.96 -6.31
C LEU A 395 -17.04 12.98 -7.52
N LEU A 396 -18.04 12.10 -7.55
CA LEU A 396 -19.00 11.94 -8.63
C LEU A 396 -20.32 12.65 -8.27
N SER A 397 -20.76 13.60 -9.11
CA SER A 397 -21.97 14.37 -8.89
C SER A 397 -22.60 14.81 -10.21
N SER A 398 -23.93 15.00 -10.21
CA SER A 398 -24.69 15.53 -11.36
C SER A 398 -24.37 16.98 -11.67
N ASP A 399 -24.00 17.76 -10.66
CA ASP A 399 -23.69 19.20 -10.75
C ASP A 399 -22.21 19.50 -10.99
N GLY A 400 -21.38 18.47 -11.13
CA GLY A 400 -19.98 18.56 -11.51
C GLY A 400 -19.06 17.65 -10.72
N CYS A 401 -18.24 16.90 -11.45
CA CYS A 401 -17.24 16.03 -10.85
C CYS A 401 -15.91 16.75 -10.66
N HIS A 402 -15.28 16.59 -9.52
CA HIS A 402 -14.03 17.27 -9.20
C HIS A 402 -13.17 16.45 -8.22
N ILE A 403 -11.88 16.78 -8.19
CA ILE A 403 -10.94 16.16 -7.25
C ILE A 403 -11.19 16.72 -5.84
N VAL A 404 -11.31 15.83 -4.88
CA VAL A 404 -11.35 16.11 -3.44
C VAL A 404 -10.20 15.40 -2.76
N ARG A 405 -9.85 15.84 -1.53
CA ARG A 405 -8.86 15.16 -0.71
C ARG A 405 -9.51 14.62 0.55
N LEU A 406 -9.30 13.33 0.82
CA LEU A 406 -9.76 12.72 2.05
C LEU A 406 -8.95 13.25 3.23
N PRO A 407 -9.57 13.37 4.42
CA PRO A 407 -8.87 13.77 5.64
C PRO A 407 -7.74 12.79 5.98
N GLU A 408 -6.76 13.29 6.70
CA GLU A 408 -5.66 12.53 7.29
C GLU A 408 -5.66 12.75 8.80
N TYR A 409 -5.38 11.70 9.55
CA TYR A 409 -5.25 11.82 11.01
C TYR A 409 -3.94 12.51 11.36
N ALA A 410 -3.97 13.41 12.35
CA ALA A 410 -2.74 13.91 12.95
C ALA A 410 -1.92 12.72 13.50
N ASP A 411 -0.60 12.76 13.35
CA ASP A 411 0.29 11.66 13.71
C ASP A 411 0.09 11.17 15.15
N SER A 412 -0.14 12.08 16.09
CA SER A 412 -0.40 11.78 17.50
C SER A 412 -1.70 11.02 17.76
N LEU A 413 -2.66 11.05 16.81
CA LEU A 413 -3.92 10.30 16.89
C LEU A 413 -3.77 8.85 16.43
N ASN A 414 -2.69 8.53 15.70
CA ASN A 414 -2.30 7.17 15.36
C ASN A 414 -1.58 6.54 16.55
N LEU A 415 -2.32 6.36 17.63
CA LEU A 415 -1.79 6.04 18.95
C LEU A 415 -1.79 4.54 19.22
N ARG A 416 -0.67 4.03 19.75
CA ARG A 416 -0.63 2.82 20.57
C ARG A 416 -0.30 3.22 22.00
N HIS A 417 -1.19 2.90 22.94
CA HIS A 417 -0.95 3.10 24.35
C HIS A 417 -0.99 1.76 25.09
N ALA A 418 -0.03 1.51 25.96
CA ALA A 418 0.07 0.30 26.77
C ALA A 418 0.20 0.63 28.25
N ASP A 419 -0.72 0.08 29.05
CA ASP A 419 -0.62 0.01 30.51
C ASP A 419 -0.07 -1.36 30.89
N VAL A 420 1.09 -1.40 31.53
CA VAL A 420 1.80 -2.63 31.89
C VAL A 420 2.03 -2.70 33.39
N ARG A 421 1.66 -3.81 34.01
CA ARG A 421 1.96 -4.11 35.42
C ARG A 421 2.79 -5.37 35.53
N ILE A 422 3.86 -5.29 36.31
CA ILE A 422 4.82 -6.38 36.50
C ILE A 422 5.09 -6.52 38.00
N ALA A 423 4.59 -7.58 38.61
CA ALA A 423 4.88 -7.91 40.01
C ALA A 423 6.02 -8.94 40.05
N ILE A 424 7.23 -8.47 40.37
CA ILE A 424 8.44 -9.32 40.44
C ILE A 424 8.46 -10.12 41.73
N ARG A 425 8.84 -11.40 41.62
CA ARG A 425 9.07 -12.31 42.76
C ARG A 425 10.57 -12.52 43.00
N ARG A 426 10.89 -12.96 44.23
CA ARG A 426 12.29 -13.18 44.64
C ARG A 426 12.98 -14.26 43.80
N ASP A 427 12.28 -15.20 43.22
CA ASP A 427 12.79 -16.26 42.35
C ASP A 427 13.03 -15.81 40.87
N ALA A 428 12.85 -14.55 40.60
CA ALA A 428 12.95 -13.92 39.27
C ALA A 428 11.76 -14.20 38.34
N SER A 429 10.70 -14.86 38.82
CA SER A 429 9.43 -14.91 38.13
C SER A 429 8.65 -13.60 38.28
N ALA A 430 7.62 -13.39 37.48
CA ALA A 430 6.74 -12.23 37.59
C ALA A 430 5.30 -12.55 37.16
N ASP A 431 4.34 -11.93 37.82
CA ASP A 431 3.01 -11.77 37.27
C ASP A 431 3.02 -10.55 36.36
N VAL A 432 2.44 -10.71 35.17
CA VAL A 432 2.41 -9.66 34.14
C VAL A 432 0.98 -9.47 33.70
N SER A 433 0.56 -8.20 33.62
CA SER A 433 -0.72 -7.78 33.02
C SER A 433 -0.44 -6.64 32.04
N ILE A 434 -1.00 -6.74 30.84
CA ILE A 434 -0.78 -5.78 29.75
C ILE A 434 -2.12 -5.45 29.13
N ASP A 435 -2.49 -4.18 29.16
CA ASP A 435 -3.63 -3.62 28.47
C ASP A 435 -3.13 -2.69 27.37
N GLU A 436 -3.53 -2.92 26.11
CA GLU A 436 -3.13 -2.05 25.00
C GLU A 436 -4.35 -1.48 24.28
N VAL A 437 -4.17 -0.26 23.81
CA VAL A 437 -5.14 0.48 23.00
C VAL A 437 -4.47 0.87 21.69
N PHE A 438 -5.15 0.59 20.57
CA PHE A 438 -4.69 0.92 19.22
C PHE A 438 -5.72 1.82 18.54
N ASN A 439 -5.33 3.05 18.17
CA ASN A 439 -6.22 4.03 17.55
C ASN A 439 -5.88 4.26 16.08
N ASN A 440 -6.88 4.53 15.26
CA ASN A 440 -6.79 4.94 13.86
C ASN A 440 -5.88 4.03 13.02
N HIS A 441 -4.77 4.49 12.46
CA HIS A 441 -3.90 3.63 11.64
C HIS A 441 -3.35 2.44 12.45
N ARG A 442 -3.12 2.60 13.76
CA ARG A 442 -2.75 1.48 14.64
C ARG A 442 -3.88 0.46 14.80
N TYR A 443 -5.13 0.91 14.77
CA TYR A 443 -6.31 0.04 14.71
C TYR A 443 -6.32 -0.81 13.43
N SER A 444 -6.07 -0.21 12.24
CA SER A 444 -6.00 -0.94 10.97
C SER A 444 -5.01 -2.09 11.01
N GLU A 445 -3.81 -1.86 11.56
CA GLU A 445 -2.75 -2.87 11.66
C GLU A 445 -3.19 -4.12 12.45
N LYS A 446 -4.13 -3.96 13.38
CA LYS A 446 -4.59 -5.00 14.31
C LYS A 446 -5.99 -5.52 14.03
N PHE A 447 -6.72 -4.90 13.12
CA PHE A 447 -8.12 -5.23 12.82
C PHE A 447 -8.32 -6.69 12.41
N HIS A 448 -7.33 -7.33 11.78
CA HIS A 448 -7.38 -8.74 11.39
C HIS A 448 -7.64 -9.67 12.58
N LEU A 449 -7.17 -9.31 13.79
CA LEU A 449 -7.37 -10.09 15.01
C LEU A 449 -8.85 -10.35 15.32
N LEU A 450 -9.74 -9.40 14.99
CA LEU A 450 -11.18 -9.55 15.22
C LEU A 450 -11.81 -10.66 14.36
N LYS A 451 -11.10 -11.14 13.33
CA LYS A 451 -11.52 -12.21 12.42
C LYS A 451 -10.87 -13.55 12.76
N GLU A 452 -9.84 -13.55 13.59
CA GLU A 452 -9.11 -14.75 13.99
C GLU A 452 -9.87 -15.52 15.09
N LYS A 453 -9.65 -16.82 15.12
CA LYS A 453 -10.15 -17.66 16.23
C LYS A 453 -9.36 -17.35 17.51
N GLU A 454 -9.96 -17.60 18.66
CA GLU A 454 -9.36 -17.34 19.98
C GLU A 454 -7.93 -17.89 20.11
N GLN A 455 -7.68 -19.12 19.63
CA GLN A 455 -6.36 -19.75 19.68
C GLN A 455 -5.33 -19.02 18.79
N GLU A 456 -5.75 -18.51 17.64
CA GLU A 456 -4.90 -17.72 16.73
C GLU A 456 -4.60 -16.36 17.35
N GLN A 457 -5.61 -15.67 17.92
CA GLN A 457 -5.44 -14.42 18.67
C GLN A 457 -4.42 -14.61 19.81
N ARG A 458 -4.55 -15.68 20.60
CA ARG A 458 -3.61 -15.99 21.69
C ARG A 458 -2.19 -16.14 21.18
N THR A 459 -1.99 -16.88 20.10
CA THR A 459 -0.67 -17.09 19.49
C THR A 459 -0.10 -15.78 18.98
N THR A 460 -0.89 -14.99 18.26
CA THR A 460 -0.48 -13.71 17.68
C THR A 460 -0.10 -12.72 18.78
N ILE A 461 -0.99 -12.48 19.75
CA ILE A 461 -0.77 -11.47 20.81
C ILE A 461 0.40 -11.86 21.70
N SER A 462 0.48 -13.13 22.15
CA SER A 462 1.60 -13.58 22.98
C SER A 462 2.96 -13.40 22.29
N SER A 463 2.99 -13.46 20.95
CA SER A 463 4.23 -13.29 20.18
C SER A 463 4.79 -11.85 20.19
N TRP A 464 3.98 -10.86 20.58
CA TRP A 464 4.41 -9.45 20.61
C TRP A 464 5.35 -9.14 21.78
N TYR A 465 5.39 -10.01 22.80
CA TYR A 465 6.08 -9.73 24.05
C TYR A 465 7.29 -10.64 24.26
N LYS A 466 8.27 -10.12 25.00
CA LYS A 466 9.46 -10.85 25.45
C LYS A 466 9.17 -11.49 26.82
N LEU A 467 8.27 -12.45 26.85
CA LEU A 467 7.85 -13.15 28.06
C LEU A 467 8.22 -14.65 27.96
N PRO A 468 9.50 -15.02 28.24
CA PRO A 468 9.95 -16.41 28.10
C PRO A 468 9.31 -17.30 29.17
N ASN A 469 8.92 -18.53 28.76
CA ASN A 469 8.33 -19.53 29.65
C ASN A 469 7.09 -18.98 30.42
N THR A 470 6.20 -18.30 29.72
CA THR A 470 5.01 -17.72 30.31
C THR A 470 3.81 -18.66 30.20
N SER A 471 3.16 -18.89 31.33
CA SER A 471 1.81 -19.46 31.39
C SER A 471 0.81 -18.33 31.27
N PHE A 472 0.22 -18.17 30.07
CA PHE A 472 -0.77 -17.12 29.83
C PHE A 472 -2.13 -17.50 30.42
N GLY A 473 -2.73 -16.57 31.18
CA GLY A 473 -4.07 -16.64 31.68
C GLY A 473 -5.08 -16.17 30.64
N SER A 474 -5.73 -15.01 30.86
CA SER A 474 -6.65 -14.43 29.90
C SER A 474 -5.91 -13.69 28.77
N ILE A 475 -6.43 -13.82 27.56
CA ILE A 475 -6.06 -13.00 26.42
C ILE A 475 -7.37 -12.62 25.72
N SER A 476 -7.60 -11.35 25.46
CA SER A 476 -8.81 -10.89 24.78
C SER A 476 -8.52 -9.77 23.79
N VAL A 477 -9.39 -9.70 22.77
CA VAL A 477 -9.40 -8.63 21.76
C VAL A 477 -10.80 -8.07 21.69
N LYS A 478 -10.93 -6.75 21.73
CA LYS A 478 -12.22 -6.07 21.68
C LYS A 478 -12.15 -4.85 20.78
N ASP A 479 -13.08 -4.75 19.83
CA ASP A 479 -13.38 -3.49 19.16
C ASP A 479 -14.13 -2.56 20.15
N SER A 480 -13.58 -1.41 20.38
CA SER A 480 -14.15 -0.35 21.23
C SER A 480 -14.31 0.97 20.49
N SER A 481 -14.32 0.90 19.16
CA SER A 481 -14.56 2.05 18.30
C SER A 481 -15.91 2.69 18.58
N LYS A 482 -15.96 4.00 18.42
CA LYS A 482 -17.20 4.77 18.47
C LYS A 482 -17.48 5.32 17.07
N PRO A 483 -18.73 5.22 16.58
CA PRO A 483 -19.11 5.80 15.31
C PRO A 483 -18.70 7.27 15.22
N PHE A 484 -18.05 7.64 14.09
CA PHE A 484 -17.62 9.03 13.77
C PHE A 484 -16.61 9.67 14.74
N ASP A 485 -16.00 8.87 15.56
CA ASP A 485 -14.96 9.24 16.49
C ASP A 485 -13.72 8.36 16.21
N THR A 486 -12.96 8.05 17.20
CA THR A 486 -11.74 7.25 17.09
C THR A 486 -12.06 5.79 16.84
N ALA A 487 -11.52 5.23 15.77
CA ALA A 487 -11.47 3.78 15.60
C ALA A 487 -10.48 3.20 16.60
N GLN A 488 -10.92 2.25 17.43
CA GLN A 488 -10.15 1.79 18.58
C GLN A 488 -10.28 0.27 18.77
N LEU A 489 -9.13 -0.40 18.89
CA LEU A 489 -9.05 -1.80 19.29
C LEU A 489 -8.33 -1.89 20.64
N LYS A 490 -8.85 -2.73 21.53
CA LYS A 490 -8.23 -3.04 22.82
C LYS A 490 -7.80 -4.49 22.87
N THR A 491 -6.61 -4.73 23.42
CA THR A 491 -6.14 -6.07 23.77
C THR A 491 -5.82 -6.14 25.26
N HIS A 492 -6.04 -7.29 25.84
CA HIS A 492 -5.63 -7.61 27.21
C HIS A 492 -4.86 -8.92 27.23
N LEU A 493 -3.83 -8.99 28.07
CA LEU A 493 -3.05 -10.18 28.32
C LEU A 493 -2.62 -10.22 29.77
N ASP A 494 -2.86 -11.34 30.46
CA ASP A 494 -2.22 -11.63 31.74
C ASP A 494 -1.50 -12.97 31.71
N GLY A 495 -0.56 -13.15 32.64
CA GLY A 495 0.17 -14.41 32.74
C GLY A 495 1.27 -14.39 33.80
N VAL A 496 1.80 -15.59 34.08
CA VAL A 496 2.93 -15.81 34.98
C VAL A 496 4.15 -16.15 34.15
N CYS A 497 5.14 -15.25 34.13
CA CYS A 497 6.42 -15.43 33.47
C CYS A 497 7.43 -16.06 34.42
N ALA A 498 7.82 -17.31 34.19
CA ALA A 498 8.71 -18.05 35.10
C ALA A 498 10.15 -17.51 35.14
N LYS A 499 10.57 -16.76 34.11
CA LYS A 499 11.92 -16.18 34.01
C LYS A 499 11.87 -14.76 33.45
N TYR A 500 11.19 -13.86 34.15
CA TYR A 500 11.09 -12.45 33.71
C TYR A 500 12.41 -11.72 33.94
N ALA A 501 13.00 -11.84 35.15
CA ALA A 501 14.29 -11.27 35.48
C ALA A 501 15.43 -12.31 35.42
N ASN A 502 16.66 -11.84 35.28
CA ASN A 502 17.85 -12.67 35.41
C ASN A 502 18.42 -12.54 36.83
N LEU A 503 18.47 -13.63 37.56
CA LEU A 503 19.08 -13.70 38.89
C LEU A 503 20.58 -14.09 38.79
N THR A 504 21.44 -13.24 39.33
CA THR A 504 22.89 -13.51 39.42
C THR A 504 23.36 -13.15 40.82
N GLY A 505 23.68 -14.18 41.63
CA GLY A 505 23.96 -14.01 43.06
C GLY A 505 22.77 -13.40 43.79
N ARG A 506 22.97 -12.21 44.39
CA ARG A 506 21.89 -11.47 45.08
C ARG A 506 21.19 -10.43 44.18
N ARG A 507 21.62 -10.28 42.90
CA ARG A 507 21.09 -9.26 41.97
C ARG A 507 20.06 -9.83 41.03
N LEU A 508 18.95 -9.10 40.86
CA LEU A 508 17.91 -9.32 39.87
C LEU A 508 18.04 -8.23 38.79
N PHE A 509 18.29 -8.64 37.55
CA PHE A 509 18.32 -7.77 36.37
C PHE A 509 16.95 -7.81 35.70
N VAL A 510 16.13 -6.81 35.97
CA VAL A 510 14.73 -6.73 35.59
C VAL A 510 14.60 -5.93 34.30
N PRO A 511 14.13 -6.50 33.17
CA PRO A 511 13.80 -5.72 31.96
C PRO A 511 12.72 -4.69 32.31
N ILE A 512 12.89 -3.45 31.83
CA ILE A 512 11.90 -2.40 32.07
C ILE A 512 10.71 -2.47 31.13
N ASN A 513 10.84 -3.14 29.98
CA ASN A 513 9.82 -3.22 28.95
C ASN A 513 9.64 -4.67 28.47
N PRO A 514 8.48 -5.31 28.71
CA PRO A 514 8.17 -6.63 28.15
C PRO A 514 7.71 -6.57 26.72
N SER A 515 7.17 -5.42 26.29
CA SER A 515 6.70 -5.19 24.92
C SER A 515 7.90 -5.11 23.97
N HIS A 516 7.65 -5.33 22.71
CA HIS A 516 8.60 -5.19 21.60
C HIS A 516 9.79 -6.15 21.60
N LYS A 517 9.77 -7.01 20.61
CA LYS A 517 10.97 -7.72 20.15
C LYS A 517 12.02 -6.75 19.57
N GLY A 518 11.74 -5.45 19.65
CA GLY A 518 12.61 -4.34 19.30
C GLY A 518 12.36 -3.75 17.92
N PHE A 519 12.73 -2.50 17.74
CA PHE A 519 13.04 -1.94 16.43
C PHE A 519 14.15 -2.83 15.83
N SER A 520 13.90 -3.46 14.71
CA SER A 520 14.99 -3.98 13.90
C SER A 520 15.66 -2.76 13.27
N PRO A 521 16.89 -2.36 13.67
CA PRO A 521 17.53 -1.22 13.07
C PRO A 521 17.68 -1.50 11.59
N VAL A 522 17.12 -0.61 10.78
CA VAL A 522 17.28 -0.69 9.33
C VAL A 522 18.74 -0.39 9.02
N VAL A 523 19.44 -1.35 8.42
CA VAL A 523 20.80 -1.11 7.93
C VAL A 523 20.70 -0.38 6.60
N ILE A 524 21.15 0.87 6.56
CA ILE A 524 21.26 1.63 5.32
C ILE A 524 22.72 1.56 4.87
N ALA A 525 22.95 1.03 3.67
CA ALA A 525 24.24 1.15 3.04
C ALA A 525 24.53 2.63 2.75
N ASP A 526 25.71 3.11 3.10
CA ASP A 526 26.15 4.45 2.76
C ASP A 526 26.46 4.52 1.27
N THR A 527 25.44 4.85 0.49
CA THR A 527 25.51 4.96 -0.97
C THR A 527 25.24 6.40 -1.40
N LEU A 528 25.70 6.77 -2.59
CA LEU A 528 25.34 8.07 -3.19
C LEU A 528 23.82 8.29 -3.27
N ALA A 529 23.05 7.22 -3.45
CA ALA A 529 21.60 7.29 -3.46
C ALA A 529 21.04 7.65 -2.07
N SER A 530 21.56 7.06 -0.98
CA SER A 530 21.12 7.37 0.38
C SER A 530 21.44 8.81 0.79
N GLN A 531 22.49 9.40 0.21
CA GLN A 531 22.91 10.78 0.48
C GLN A 531 22.13 11.83 -0.32
N ARG A 532 21.47 11.46 -1.44
CA ARG A 532 20.80 12.40 -2.34
C ARG A 532 19.29 12.36 -2.28
N LEU A 533 18.71 11.20 -1.93
CA LEU A 533 17.26 11.04 -1.89
C LEU A 533 16.69 11.63 -0.60
N GLN A 534 15.64 12.41 -0.70
CA GLN A 534 14.88 12.89 0.45
C GLN A 534 14.41 11.71 1.31
N MET A 535 14.27 11.93 2.62
CA MET A 535 13.65 10.99 3.53
C MET A 535 12.14 11.25 3.59
N LYS A 536 11.33 10.22 3.36
CA LYS A 536 9.87 10.33 3.36
C LYS A 536 9.26 9.37 4.39
N ILE A 537 8.52 9.91 5.32
CA ILE A 537 7.70 9.17 6.29
C ILE A 537 6.24 9.42 5.89
N ARG A 538 5.54 8.38 5.42
CA ARG A 538 4.16 8.51 4.91
C ARG A 538 3.17 8.80 6.03
N HIS A 539 3.22 8.02 7.10
CA HIS A 539 2.32 8.13 8.25
C HIS A 539 3.14 8.20 9.52
N GLY A 540 2.89 9.23 10.31
CA GLY A 540 3.43 9.33 11.63
C GLY A 540 2.56 8.61 12.66
N TYR A 541 3.12 8.43 13.84
CA TYR A 541 2.45 7.72 14.92
C TYR A 541 3.03 8.06 16.28
N ARG A 542 2.27 7.71 17.33
CA ARG A 542 2.67 7.82 18.74
C ARG A 542 2.56 6.47 19.43
N ASN A 543 3.62 6.04 20.10
CA ASN A 543 3.61 4.89 21.00
C ASN A 543 3.90 5.36 22.42
N GLU A 544 3.06 4.94 23.36
CA GLU A 544 3.17 5.22 24.79
C GLU A 544 3.16 3.92 25.57
N ASP A 545 4.12 3.74 26.47
CA ASP A 545 4.15 2.62 27.40
C ASP A 545 4.25 3.18 28.83
N GLU A 546 3.23 2.94 29.66
CA GLU A 546 3.22 3.23 31.08
C GLU A 546 3.38 1.92 31.85
N ILE A 547 4.52 1.76 32.52
CA ILE A 547 4.91 0.48 33.11
C ILE A 547 5.12 0.66 34.63
N LEU A 548 4.38 -0.11 35.41
CA LEU A 548 4.53 -0.21 36.86
C LEU A 548 5.21 -1.53 37.21
N ILE A 549 6.38 -1.45 37.87
CA ILE A 549 7.12 -2.64 38.32
C ILE A 549 7.07 -2.65 39.87
N GLU A 550 6.41 -3.65 40.43
CA GLU A 550 6.35 -3.90 41.87
C GLU A 550 7.64 -4.60 42.32
N ILE A 551 8.30 -4.02 43.31
CA ILE A 551 9.54 -4.52 43.86
C ILE A 551 9.23 -5.61 44.88
N PRO A 552 9.88 -6.81 44.81
CA PRO A 552 9.65 -7.88 45.77
C PRO A 552 10.05 -7.44 47.20
N GLU A 553 9.30 -7.87 48.20
CA GLU A 553 9.63 -7.63 49.60
C GLU A 553 11.06 -8.11 49.93
N GLY A 554 11.80 -7.30 50.70
CA GLY A 554 13.20 -7.56 51.06
C GLY A 554 14.19 -7.38 49.89
N CYS A 555 13.78 -6.69 48.83
CA CYS A 555 14.68 -6.21 47.79
C CYS A 555 14.75 -4.68 47.78
N SER A 556 15.90 -4.14 47.40
CA SER A 556 16.11 -2.70 47.19
C SER A 556 16.61 -2.40 45.78
N VAL A 557 16.39 -1.20 45.30
CA VAL A 557 16.87 -0.75 43.98
C VAL A 557 18.34 -0.37 44.10
N GLU A 558 19.21 -1.03 43.35
CA GLU A 558 20.65 -0.72 43.25
C GLU A 558 20.91 0.28 42.12
N SER A 559 20.23 0.11 40.97
CA SER A 559 20.44 0.97 39.81
C SER A 559 19.19 1.02 38.93
N ILE A 560 18.90 2.20 38.40
CA ILE A 560 17.86 2.44 37.38
C ILE A 560 18.51 2.99 36.11
N PRO A 561 17.92 2.75 34.91
CA PRO A 561 18.35 3.38 33.67
C PRO A 561 18.25 4.91 33.75
N ALA A 562 19.14 5.59 33.04
CA ALA A 562 19.07 7.05 32.92
C ALA A 562 17.83 7.48 32.12
N ASN A 563 17.32 8.66 32.42
CA ASN A 563 16.29 9.30 31.60
C ASN A 563 16.89 9.70 30.27
N ILE A 564 16.08 9.62 29.21
CA ILE A 564 16.44 9.93 27.83
C ILE A 564 15.42 10.92 27.27
N ASP A 565 15.92 11.97 26.61
CA ASP A 565 15.09 12.92 25.85
C ASP A 565 15.82 13.21 24.52
N ILE A 566 15.23 12.71 23.42
CA ILE A 566 15.73 12.91 22.06
C ILE A 566 14.64 13.63 21.29
N VAL A 567 14.97 14.77 20.69
CA VAL A 567 14.04 15.56 19.87
C VAL A 567 14.69 15.83 18.52
N GLU A 568 13.99 15.43 17.46
CA GLU A 568 14.37 15.62 16.06
C GLU A 568 13.19 16.19 15.28
N GLU A 569 13.44 16.75 14.09
CA GLU A 569 12.38 17.29 13.23
C GLU A 569 11.32 16.24 12.81
N PHE A 570 11.73 14.98 12.72
CA PHE A 570 10.89 13.85 12.33
C PHE A 570 10.31 13.05 13.51
N GLY A 571 10.52 13.51 14.75
CA GLY A 571 9.96 12.84 15.93
C GLY A 571 10.72 13.07 17.22
N ALA A 572 10.27 12.43 18.28
CA ALA A 572 10.87 12.50 19.60
C ALA A 572 10.83 11.12 20.30
N PHE A 573 11.78 10.89 21.20
CA PHE A 573 11.75 9.75 22.11
C PHE A 573 12.09 10.19 23.52
N ARG A 574 11.22 9.84 24.48
CA ARG A 574 11.41 10.12 25.90
C ARG A 574 11.31 8.84 26.70
N GLN A 575 12.27 8.65 27.59
CA GLN A 575 12.27 7.62 28.63
C GLN A 575 12.37 8.29 29.98
N HIS A 576 11.44 8.01 30.85
CA HIS A 576 11.48 8.42 32.24
C HIS A 576 11.38 7.20 33.15
N VAL A 577 12.33 7.06 34.09
CA VAL A 577 12.34 5.96 35.07
C VAL A 577 12.49 6.57 36.46
N ALA A 578 11.54 6.32 37.32
CA ALA A 578 11.51 6.85 38.68
C ALA A 578 11.13 5.76 39.69
N LEU A 579 11.65 5.90 40.91
CA LEU A 579 11.18 5.14 42.09
C LEU A 579 10.21 6.02 42.88
N GLU A 580 8.94 5.63 42.88
CA GLU A 580 7.84 6.36 43.52
C GLU A 580 7.02 5.39 44.36
N ASP A 581 6.71 5.75 45.62
CA ASP A 581 5.89 4.96 46.53
C ASP A 581 6.29 3.46 46.62
N GLY A 582 7.59 3.18 46.56
CA GLY A 582 8.13 1.81 46.61
C GLY A 582 7.97 1.00 45.32
N HIS A 583 7.52 1.61 44.21
CA HIS A 583 7.37 1.01 42.90
C HIS A 583 8.27 1.71 41.89
N LEU A 584 8.68 1.00 40.87
CA LEU A 584 9.34 1.61 39.72
C LEU A 584 8.29 1.97 38.68
N ARG A 585 8.23 3.25 38.32
CA ARG A 585 7.43 3.76 37.21
C ARG A 585 8.33 4.01 36.01
N VAL A 586 7.93 3.50 34.85
CA VAL A 586 8.64 3.69 33.60
C VAL A 586 7.64 4.24 32.58
N SER A 587 7.93 5.41 32.03
CA SER A 587 7.18 5.98 30.91
C SER A 587 8.10 6.03 29.68
N LEU A 588 7.62 5.47 28.57
CA LEU A 588 8.30 5.49 27.26
C LEU A 588 7.36 6.11 26.25
N VAL A 589 7.78 7.19 25.62
CA VAL A 589 6.99 7.88 24.58
C VAL A 589 7.84 8.01 23.32
N LEU A 590 7.34 7.46 22.22
CA LEU A 590 7.94 7.58 20.90
C LEU A 590 6.95 8.26 19.95
N ASP A 591 7.31 9.44 19.48
CA ASP A 591 6.61 10.18 18.43
C ASP A 591 7.38 10.08 17.12
N ILE A 592 6.71 9.75 16.03
CA ILE A 592 7.24 9.80 14.66
C ILE A 592 6.30 10.68 13.84
N HIS A 593 6.87 11.68 13.15
CA HIS A 593 6.12 12.64 12.36
C HIS A 593 6.16 12.28 10.86
N SER A 594 5.01 12.32 10.23
CA SER A 594 4.90 12.23 8.76
C SER A 594 5.53 13.45 8.10
N GLY A 595 6.10 13.28 6.91
CA GLY A 595 6.70 14.39 6.18
C GLY A 595 7.79 13.98 5.20
N THR A 596 8.31 14.98 4.51
CA THR A 596 9.47 14.86 3.63
C THR A 596 10.60 15.68 4.19
N TYR A 597 11.73 15.04 4.44
CA TYR A 597 12.87 15.60 5.14
C TYR A 597 14.11 15.57 4.25
N ALA A 598 15.12 16.37 4.61
CA ALA A 598 16.40 16.36 3.93
C ALA A 598 17.08 14.97 4.01
N PRO A 599 17.91 14.58 3.05
CA PRO A 599 18.58 13.27 3.03
C PRO A 599 19.36 12.94 4.32
N GLU A 600 19.94 13.95 4.95
CA GLU A 600 20.75 13.86 6.18
C GLU A 600 19.92 13.44 7.39
N ALA A 601 18.62 13.75 7.40
CA ALA A 601 17.69 13.36 8.47
C ALA A 601 17.61 11.82 8.62
N ARG A 602 17.83 11.08 7.53
CA ARG A 602 17.80 9.61 7.55
C ARG A 602 18.82 9.02 8.50
N GLN A 603 20.05 9.56 8.52
CA GLN A 603 21.10 9.08 9.41
C GLN A 603 20.74 9.34 10.88
N ARG A 604 20.16 10.53 11.18
CA ARG A 604 19.69 10.88 12.53
C ARG A 604 18.50 10.00 12.96
N LEU A 605 17.57 9.69 12.04
CA LEU A 605 16.48 8.74 12.32
C LEU A 605 17.01 7.36 12.72
N LEU A 606 18.03 6.86 12.01
CA LEU A 606 18.64 5.56 12.36
C LEU A 606 19.35 5.59 13.72
N GLU A 607 19.99 6.70 14.05
CA GLU A 607 20.62 6.88 15.34
C GLU A 607 19.58 6.93 16.47
N MET A 608 18.51 7.69 16.27
CA MET A 608 17.36 7.71 17.17
C MET A 608 16.78 6.29 17.36
N GLN A 609 16.55 5.53 16.29
CA GLN A 609 16.05 4.16 16.36
C GLN A 609 16.99 3.24 17.17
N ARG A 610 18.31 3.38 17.01
CA ARG A 610 19.29 2.62 17.83
C ARG A 610 19.19 2.98 19.31
N ASN A 611 19.00 4.25 19.63
CA ASN A 611 18.84 4.73 21.00
C ASN A 611 17.53 4.24 21.62
N VAL A 612 16.42 4.28 20.88
CA VAL A 612 15.14 3.67 21.27
C VAL A 612 15.31 2.18 21.55
N GLN A 613 16.01 1.46 20.67
CA GLN A 613 16.28 0.03 20.86
C GLN A 613 17.08 -0.26 22.12
N LYS A 614 18.10 0.56 22.44
CA LYS A 614 18.87 0.44 23.67
C LYS A 614 17.99 0.70 24.90
N ALA A 615 17.16 1.74 24.85
CA ALA A 615 16.23 2.11 25.90
C ALA A 615 15.25 0.96 26.19
N TYR A 616 14.60 0.40 25.18
CA TYR A 616 13.66 -0.72 25.32
C TYR A 616 14.31 -2.01 25.86
N ASN A 617 15.62 -2.18 25.73
CA ASN A 617 16.36 -3.29 26.31
C ASN A 617 17.01 -2.98 27.66
N SER A 618 16.77 -1.80 28.23
CA SER A 618 17.32 -1.39 29.52
C SER A 618 16.79 -2.26 30.66
N ARG A 619 17.53 -2.30 31.75
CA ARG A 619 17.20 -3.10 32.93
C ARG A 619 17.39 -2.29 34.20
N VAL A 620 16.54 -2.53 35.16
CA VAL A 620 16.73 -2.11 36.53
C VAL A 620 17.48 -3.22 37.27
N VAL A 621 18.34 -2.86 38.23
CA VAL A 621 19.03 -3.82 39.10
C VAL A 621 18.44 -3.72 40.50
N LEU A 622 17.88 -4.84 40.97
CA LEU A 622 17.41 -5.00 42.33
C LEU A 622 18.39 -5.92 43.11
N VAL A 623 18.60 -5.64 44.40
CA VAL A 623 19.43 -6.46 45.27
C VAL A 623 18.55 -7.03 46.39
N LYS A 624 18.69 -8.33 46.61
CA LYS A 624 18.07 -9.05 47.74
C LYS A 624 18.77 -8.69 49.03
N GLY A 625 17.98 -8.30 50.01
CA GLY A 625 18.41 -8.03 51.36
C GLY A 625 18.93 -9.29 52.09
#